data_192f2fae08a0cca07f990cde421ef8fe
#
_entry.id   192f2fae08a0cca07f990cde421ef8fe
#
_cell.length_a   1.000
_cell.length_b   1.000
_cell.length_c   1.000
_cell.angle_alpha   90.00
_cell.angle_beta   90.00
_cell.angle_gamma   90.00
#
_symmetry.space_group_name_H-M   'P 1'
#
loop_
_entity.id
_entity.type
_entity.pdbx_description
1 polymer ?
#
loop_
_entity_poly.entity_id
_entity_poly.type
_entity_poly.pdbx_seq_one_letter_code
_entity_poly.pdbx_strand_id
1 'polypeptide(L)'
;IRDAQESRGLGDVYKRQISGMAGDQQAALFGQLAFEPGMVKNTYGTGSFIIMNTGEEMQLSENNLLTTIGYGINGKVYYALEGSIFIAGSAIQWLRDGLRMVENSPESEKYARDSHNNDEVYVVPAFTGLGAPYWNQNARGSVFGLTRGTSKEDFIKATLQSIAYQVRDIIDTMQVDAQTAIQVLKVDGGAAMNNFLMQFQADILGIDIARAKNLETTALGAAFLAGLSVGYWKDLDELKLLNETGELFEPSMNESRKEQLYKGWKKAVKATQVFAEVDD
;
A
#
# COMPACT_ATOMS: atom_id res chain seq x y z
N ILE A 1 -30.47 1.06 16.38
CA ILE A 1 -29.14 0.74 16.92
C ILE A 1 -29.35 0.59 18.40
N ARG A 2 -29.27 -0.64 18.91
CA ARG A 2 -29.28 -0.88 20.35
C ARG A 2 -28.04 -0.23 20.94
N ASP A 3 -28.23 0.55 22.01
CA ASP A 3 -27.15 1.10 22.79
C ASP A 3 -26.09 0.02 23.05
N ALA A 4 -24.84 0.28 22.70
CA ALA A 4 -23.69 -0.58 23.04
C ALA A 4 -23.44 -0.60 24.56
N GLN A 5 -24.45 -0.44 25.32
CA GLN A 5 -24.54 -0.06 26.71
C GLN A 5 -24.42 -1.22 27.66
N GLU A 6 -24.36 -2.41 27.17
CA GLU A 6 -24.23 -3.55 28.04
C GLU A 6 -22.80 -4.00 28.25
N SER A 7 -21.83 -3.10 28.13
CA SER A 7 -20.53 -3.33 28.72
C SER A 7 -20.67 -3.29 30.24
N ARG A 8 -20.83 -4.45 30.78
CA ARG A 8 -21.08 -4.69 32.19
C ARG A 8 -19.96 -4.13 33.06
N GLY A 9 -20.31 -3.26 33.98
CA GLY A 9 -19.59 -3.16 35.22
C GLY A 9 -18.59 -2.03 35.36
N LEU A 10 -18.63 -1.01 34.56
CA LEU A 10 -17.86 0.21 34.81
C LEU A 10 -18.72 1.40 35.27
N GLY A 11 -19.85 1.16 35.90
CA GLY A 11 -20.60 2.19 36.64
C GLY A 11 -20.95 3.48 35.91
N ASP A 12 -20.70 3.56 34.62
CA ASP A 12 -20.80 4.77 33.83
C ASP A 12 -22.07 4.74 33.01
N VAL A 13 -23.08 5.41 33.51
CA VAL A 13 -24.43 5.46 32.92
C VAL A 13 -24.51 6.43 31.74
N TYR A 14 -23.40 6.99 31.28
CA TYR A 14 -23.40 7.92 30.17
C TYR A 14 -23.44 7.18 28.84
N LYS A 15 -24.43 7.50 28.03
CA LYS A 15 -24.50 7.04 26.64
C LYS A 15 -23.27 7.54 25.90
N ARG A 16 -22.41 6.64 25.48
CA ARG A 16 -21.30 6.99 24.59
C ARG A 16 -21.83 7.09 23.18
N GLN A 17 -21.60 8.22 22.55
CA GLN A 17 -22.04 8.48 21.19
C GLN A 17 -20.94 8.05 20.20
N ILE A 18 -21.32 7.36 19.12
CA ILE A 18 -20.45 7.15 17.96
C ILE A 18 -20.54 8.43 17.12
N SER A 19 -19.41 9.13 16.99
CA SER A 19 -19.35 10.45 16.32
C SER A 19 -18.55 10.41 15.02
N GLY A 20 -17.87 9.32 14.71
CA GLY A 20 -17.13 9.12 13.46
C GLY A 20 -17.13 7.64 13.09
N MET A 21 -17.27 7.36 11.80
CA MET A 21 -17.23 6.00 11.24
C MET A 21 -16.71 6.05 9.81
N ALA A 22 -15.78 5.14 9.50
CA ALA A 22 -15.30 4.93 8.13
C ALA A 22 -14.87 3.48 7.97
N GLY A 23 -14.80 2.98 6.73
CA GLY A 23 -14.09 1.75 6.43
C GLY A 23 -12.59 1.91 6.76
N ASP A 24 -11.89 0.83 7.00
CA ASP A 24 -10.48 0.85 7.43
C ASP A 24 -9.58 1.62 6.47
N GLN A 25 -9.73 1.37 5.17
CA GLN A 25 -8.92 2.02 4.14
C GLN A 25 -9.26 3.51 3.99
N GLN A 26 -10.54 3.88 4.10
CA GLN A 26 -11.03 5.24 4.08
C GLN A 26 -10.58 6.02 5.34
N ALA A 27 -10.60 5.35 6.48
CA ALA A 27 -10.06 5.91 7.72
C ALA A 27 -8.56 6.17 7.59
N ALA A 28 -7.79 5.24 7.02
CA ALA A 28 -6.35 5.43 6.77
C ALA A 28 -6.08 6.60 5.81
N LEU A 29 -6.88 6.75 4.74
CA LEU A 29 -6.79 7.90 3.83
C LEU A 29 -6.98 9.21 4.60
N PHE A 30 -8.01 9.27 5.45
CA PHE A 30 -8.31 10.44 6.27
C PHE A 30 -7.23 10.68 7.34
N GLY A 31 -6.73 9.63 7.97
CA GLY A 31 -5.66 9.69 8.97
C GLY A 31 -4.30 10.11 8.41
N GLN A 32 -4.05 9.83 7.14
CA GLN A 32 -2.90 10.34 6.38
C GLN A 32 -3.10 11.78 5.91
N LEU A 33 -4.22 12.43 6.24
CA LEU A 33 -4.56 13.79 5.82
C LEU A 33 -4.48 13.97 4.29
N ALA A 34 -4.94 12.98 3.55
CA ALA A 34 -4.96 13.01 2.09
C ALA A 34 -6.22 13.74 1.59
N PHE A 35 -6.31 15.03 1.89
CA PHE A 35 -7.52 15.83 1.66
C PHE A 35 -7.58 16.49 0.28
N GLU A 36 -6.47 16.59 -0.41
CA GLU A 36 -6.41 17.21 -1.73
C GLU A 36 -6.47 16.15 -2.85
N PRO A 37 -7.12 16.45 -3.99
CA PRO A 37 -7.09 15.57 -5.15
C PRO A 37 -5.66 15.26 -5.59
N GLY A 38 -5.42 13.99 -5.94
CA GLY A 38 -4.08 13.49 -6.30
C GLY A 38 -3.23 13.05 -5.11
N MET A 39 -3.64 13.31 -3.87
CA MET A 39 -2.98 12.75 -2.70
C MET A 39 -3.26 11.25 -2.59
N VAL A 40 -2.20 10.47 -2.36
CA VAL A 40 -2.22 9.01 -2.34
C VAL A 40 -1.64 8.48 -1.05
N LYS A 41 -2.28 7.46 -0.49
CA LYS A 41 -1.74 6.67 0.61
C LYS A 41 -1.60 5.20 0.22
N ASN A 42 -0.66 4.51 0.82
CA ASN A 42 -0.52 3.06 0.76
C ASN A 42 -0.33 2.46 2.15
N THR A 43 -1.23 1.57 2.54
CA THR A 43 -1.13 0.83 3.81
C THR A 43 -0.59 -0.58 3.53
N TYR A 44 0.61 -0.88 4.04
CA TYR A 44 1.28 -2.18 3.90
C TYR A 44 0.90 -3.11 5.06
N GLY A 45 -0.11 -3.93 4.85
CA GLY A 45 -0.53 -5.03 5.74
C GLY A 45 -0.14 -6.40 5.19
N THR A 46 -0.98 -7.41 5.37
CA THR A 46 -0.89 -8.73 4.73
C THR A 46 -0.87 -8.59 3.21
N GLY A 47 -1.84 -7.85 2.67
CA GLY A 47 -1.80 -7.23 1.35
C GLY A 47 -1.37 -5.77 1.45
N SER A 48 -1.61 -5.02 0.39
CA SER A 48 -1.37 -3.59 0.36
C SER A 48 -2.54 -2.88 -0.33
N PHE A 49 -2.97 -1.76 0.24
CA PHE A 49 -4.14 -1.02 -0.22
C PHE A 49 -3.77 0.42 -0.51
N ILE A 50 -3.86 0.77 -1.79
CA ILE A 50 -3.48 2.08 -2.30
C ILE A 50 -4.76 2.84 -2.62
N ILE A 51 -4.92 4.02 -2.04
CA ILE A 51 -6.08 4.88 -2.28
C ILE A 51 -5.62 6.28 -2.63
N MET A 52 -6.16 6.79 -3.73
CA MET A 52 -5.96 8.16 -4.19
C MET A 52 -7.25 8.95 -4.07
N ASN A 53 -7.20 10.09 -3.39
CA ASN A 53 -8.29 11.06 -3.38
C ASN A 53 -8.45 11.68 -4.78
N THR A 54 -9.65 11.61 -5.35
CA THR A 54 -9.98 12.19 -6.67
C THR A 54 -10.83 13.46 -6.58
N GLY A 55 -11.18 13.91 -5.36
CA GLY A 55 -11.96 15.10 -5.12
C GLY A 55 -13.47 14.86 -5.08
N GLU A 56 -14.26 15.91 -5.33
CA GLU A 56 -15.73 15.89 -5.25
C GLU A 56 -16.38 15.28 -6.51
N GLU A 57 -15.63 15.10 -7.59
CA GLU A 57 -16.11 14.49 -8.84
C GLU A 57 -15.72 13.00 -8.89
N MET A 58 -16.72 12.15 -9.14
CA MET A 58 -16.50 10.71 -9.27
C MET A 58 -15.77 10.40 -10.57
N GLN A 59 -14.60 9.79 -10.47
CA GLN A 59 -13.81 9.30 -11.61
C GLN A 59 -13.94 7.78 -11.69
N LEU A 60 -14.49 7.30 -12.80
CA LEU A 60 -14.54 5.86 -13.09
C LEU A 60 -13.20 5.41 -13.65
N SER A 61 -12.65 4.34 -13.08
CA SER A 61 -11.44 3.74 -13.64
C SER A 61 -11.74 3.00 -14.94
N GLU A 62 -10.93 3.25 -15.96
CA GLU A 62 -10.95 2.51 -17.23
C GLU A 62 -9.90 1.38 -17.26
N ASN A 63 -9.02 1.34 -16.24
CA ASN A 63 -7.86 0.44 -16.17
C ASN A 63 -7.92 -0.54 -14.98
N ASN A 64 -9.13 -1.00 -14.63
CA ASN A 64 -9.36 -2.04 -13.63
C ASN A 64 -9.01 -1.66 -12.18
N LEU A 65 -9.07 -0.39 -11.81
CA LEU A 65 -9.08 0.03 -10.41
C LEU A 65 -10.53 0.10 -9.90
N LEU A 66 -10.69 0.15 -8.59
CA LEU A 66 -11.99 0.38 -7.98
C LEU A 66 -12.23 1.88 -7.82
N THR A 67 -13.43 2.34 -8.14
CA THR A 67 -13.90 3.68 -7.77
C THR A 67 -14.74 3.55 -6.51
N THR A 68 -14.42 4.33 -5.50
CA THR A 68 -15.07 4.25 -4.17
C THR A 68 -15.28 5.64 -3.59
N ILE A 69 -16.01 5.69 -2.47
CA ILE A 69 -16.10 6.90 -1.65
C ILE A 69 -14.87 6.95 -0.73
N GLY A 70 -14.10 8.02 -0.80
CA GLY A 70 -13.00 8.29 0.11
C GLY A 70 -13.49 8.68 1.51
N TYR A 71 -14.30 9.72 1.61
CA TYR A 71 -14.95 10.15 2.84
C TYR A 71 -16.10 11.12 2.55
N GLY A 72 -17.00 11.31 3.55
CA GLY A 72 -18.04 12.33 3.52
C GLY A 72 -17.91 13.26 4.71
N ILE A 73 -17.95 14.56 4.49
CA ILE A 73 -17.88 15.59 5.54
C ILE A 73 -18.69 16.82 5.15
N ASN A 74 -19.43 17.39 6.10
CA ASN A 74 -20.24 18.60 5.91
C ASN A 74 -21.20 18.52 4.70
N GLY A 75 -21.78 17.34 4.44
CA GLY A 75 -22.70 17.12 3.32
C GLY A 75 -22.03 16.97 1.94
N LYS A 76 -20.70 17.03 1.86
CA LYS A 76 -19.91 16.77 0.66
C LYS A 76 -19.36 15.36 0.67
N VAL A 77 -19.26 14.76 -0.51
CA VAL A 77 -18.65 13.44 -0.73
C VAL A 77 -17.39 13.62 -1.54
N TYR A 78 -16.30 12.99 -1.08
CA TYR A 78 -15.04 12.92 -1.76
C TYR A 78 -14.81 11.50 -2.25
N TYR A 79 -14.50 11.36 -3.51
CA TYR A 79 -14.29 10.06 -4.17
C TYR A 79 -12.82 9.66 -4.16
N ALA A 80 -12.58 8.39 -4.45
CA ALA A 80 -11.24 7.86 -4.51
C ALA A 80 -11.14 6.73 -5.56
N LEU A 81 -9.93 6.57 -6.14
CA LEU A 81 -9.51 5.37 -6.83
C LEU A 81 -8.78 4.45 -5.84
N GLU A 82 -9.08 3.16 -5.90
CA GLU A 82 -8.48 2.15 -5.04
C GLU A 82 -7.86 1.02 -5.87
N GLY A 83 -6.64 0.65 -5.50
CA GLY A 83 -5.95 -0.53 -6.01
C GLY A 83 -5.53 -1.44 -4.86
N SER A 84 -5.79 -2.75 -5.00
CA SER A 84 -5.52 -3.75 -3.98
C SER A 84 -4.46 -4.73 -4.45
N ILE A 85 -3.43 -4.93 -3.65
CA ILE A 85 -2.39 -5.95 -3.79
C ILE A 85 -2.69 -7.04 -2.75
N PHE A 86 -2.88 -8.28 -3.19
CA PHE A 86 -3.27 -9.36 -2.30
C PHE A 86 -2.11 -9.83 -1.41
N ILE A 87 -0.90 -9.81 -1.95
CA ILE A 87 0.29 -10.36 -1.30
C ILE A 87 1.36 -9.26 -1.18
N ALA A 88 1.50 -8.70 0.02
CA ALA A 88 2.56 -7.75 0.38
C ALA A 88 3.33 -8.27 1.60
N GLY A 89 2.98 -7.88 2.81
CA GLY A 89 3.62 -8.38 4.03
C GLY A 89 3.53 -9.90 4.20
N SER A 90 2.49 -10.54 3.65
CA SER A 90 2.36 -11.99 3.60
C SER A 90 3.46 -12.68 2.80
N ALA A 91 4.09 -12.02 1.81
CA ALA A 91 5.27 -12.56 1.13
C ALA A 91 6.46 -12.69 2.09
N ILE A 92 6.65 -11.72 2.98
CA ILE A 92 7.71 -11.76 4.01
C ILE A 92 7.39 -12.83 5.06
N GLN A 93 6.11 -12.96 5.45
CA GLN A 93 5.66 -14.03 6.34
C GLN A 93 5.91 -15.40 5.72
N TRP A 94 5.67 -15.57 4.42
CA TRP A 94 5.97 -16.80 3.72
C TRP A 94 7.47 -17.13 3.70
N LEU A 95 8.36 -16.14 3.53
CA LEU A 95 9.81 -16.33 3.68
C LEU A 95 10.17 -16.86 5.07
N ARG A 96 9.48 -16.39 6.12
CA ARG A 96 9.69 -16.79 7.51
C ARG A 96 9.09 -18.16 7.81
N ASP A 97 7.79 -18.31 7.58
CA ASP A 97 7.01 -19.46 8.08
C ASP A 97 7.04 -20.64 7.09
N GLY A 98 6.98 -20.36 5.79
CA GLY A 98 6.95 -21.36 4.72
C GLY A 98 8.35 -21.84 4.34
N LEU A 99 9.23 -20.91 3.99
CA LEU A 99 10.58 -21.23 3.49
C LEU A 99 11.65 -21.24 4.59
N ARG A 100 11.39 -20.66 5.75
CA ARG A 100 12.33 -20.54 6.88
C ARG A 100 13.65 -19.87 6.49
N MET A 101 13.56 -18.89 5.59
CA MET A 101 14.71 -18.14 5.10
C MET A 101 15.09 -16.98 6.03
N VAL A 102 14.18 -16.52 6.87
CA VAL A 102 14.39 -15.48 7.89
C VAL A 102 13.75 -15.95 9.20
N GLU A 103 14.29 -15.52 10.35
CA GLU A 103 13.71 -15.84 11.67
C GLU A 103 12.57 -14.87 12.01
N ASN A 104 12.69 -13.63 11.56
CA ASN A 104 11.68 -12.58 11.76
C ASN A 104 11.64 -11.63 10.56
N SER A 105 10.55 -10.86 10.43
CA SER A 105 10.36 -9.98 9.28
C SER A 105 11.43 -8.88 9.15
N PRO A 106 11.93 -8.24 10.23
CA PRO A 106 13.00 -7.24 10.14
C PRO A 106 14.30 -7.74 9.51
N GLU A 107 14.66 -9.02 9.71
CA GLU A 107 15.88 -9.59 9.10
C GLU A 107 15.88 -9.55 7.59
N SER A 108 14.70 -9.54 6.96
CA SER A 108 14.59 -9.45 5.50
C SER A 108 15.30 -8.21 4.93
N GLU A 109 15.31 -7.09 5.67
CA GLU A 109 16.03 -5.89 5.28
C GLU A 109 17.54 -6.13 5.22
N LYS A 110 18.11 -6.75 6.26
CA LYS A 110 19.53 -7.06 6.31
C LYS A 110 19.94 -7.96 5.15
N TYR A 111 19.23 -9.07 4.96
CA TYR A 111 19.54 -9.99 3.86
C TYR A 111 19.40 -9.32 2.48
N ALA A 112 18.40 -8.47 2.28
CA ALA A 112 18.25 -7.74 1.03
C ALA A 112 19.42 -6.78 0.75
N ARG A 113 19.96 -6.15 1.79
CA ARG A 113 21.16 -5.28 1.70
C ARG A 113 22.44 -6.06 1.45
N ASP A 114 22.53 -7.29 1.97
CA ASP A 114 23.70 -8.18 1.82
C ASP A 114 23.70 -8.89 0.44
N SER A 115 22.64 -8.78 -0.37
CA SER A 115 22.59 -9.32 -1.72
C SER A 115 23.59 -8.61 -2.64
N HIS A 116 24.38 -9.40 -3.36
CA HIS A 116 25.39 -8.92 -4.31
C HIS A 116 24.97 -9.08 -5.78
N ASN A 117 23.76 -9.57 -6.02
CA ASN A 117 23.26 -9.80 -7.37
C ASN A 117 22.68 -8.51 -8.00
N ASN A 118 22.74 -8.45 -9.33
CA ASN A 118 22.32 -7.30 -10.15
C ASN A 118 20.80 -7.21 -10.39
N ASP A 119 19.96 -7.67 -9.42
CA ASP A 119 18.50 -7.58 -9.51
C ASP A 119 17.88 -8.28 -10.74
N GLU A 120 18.40 -9.47 -11.08
CA GLU A 120 17.91 -10.27 -12.23
C GLU A 120 16.88 -11.33 -11.82
N VAL A 121 16.68 -11.52 -10.52
CA VAL A 121 15.67 -12.44 -9.98
C VAL A 121 14.36 -11.69 -9.76
N TYR A 122 13.27 -12.26 -10.24
CA TYR A 122 11.92 -11.73 -10.05
C TYR A 122 11.03 -12.76 -9.37
N VAL A 123 10.44 -12.40 -8.25
CA VAL A 123 9.42 -13.18 -7.56
C VAL A 123 8.07 -12.54 -7.85
N VAL A 124 7.14 -13.29 -8.43
CA VAL A 124 5.74 -12.87 -8.59
C VAL A 124 4.93 -13.57 -7.50
N PRO A 125 4.54 -12.91 -6.41
CA PRO A 125 3.95 -13.56 -5.24
C PRO A 125 2.44 -13.75 -5.41
N ALA A 126 1.99 -14.34 -6.50
CA ALA A 126 0.59 -14.58 -6.80
C ALA A 126 0.02 -15.79 -6.05
N PHE A 127 0.22 -15.87 -4.70
CA PHE A 127 -0.19 -17.03 -3.90
C PHE A 127 -1.70 -17.27 -3.90
N THR A 128 -2.48 -16.21 -4.01
CA THR A 128 -3.95 -16.21 -4.11
C THR A 128 -4.45 -15.55 -5.38
N GLY A 129 -3.61 -15.53 -6.43
CA GLY A 129 -3.85 -14.78 -7.65
C GLY A 129 -3.21 -13.41 -7.64
N LEU A 130 -3.40 -12.66 -8.73
CA LEU A 130 -2.98 -11.26 -8.89
C LEU A 130 -4.18 -10.34 -8.70
N GLY A 131 -4.03 -9.31 -7.88
CA GLY A 131 -4.99 -8.24 -7.69
C GLY A 131 -4.97 -7.21 -8.81
N ALA A 132 -5.34 -5.97 -8.50
CA ALA A 132 -5.29 -4.87 -9.45
C ALA A 132 -3.88 -4.64 -10.02
N PRO A 133 -3.74 -4.23 -11.28
CA PRO A 133 -4.77 -4.06 -12.30
C PRO A 133 -5.07 -5.35 -13.08
N TYR A 134 -4.46 -6.49 -12.72
CA TYR A 134 -4.47 -7.74 -13.50
C TYR A 134 -5.72 -8.59 -13.29
N TRP A 135 -6.24 -8.65 -12.05
CA TRP A 135 -7.41 -9.44 -11.65
C TRP A 135 -7.39 -10.88 -12.12
N ASN A 136 -6.23 -11.54 -12.03
CA ASN A 136 -6.06 -12.93 -12.44
C ASN A 136 -6.06 -13.87 -11.22
N GLN A 137 -7.18 -14.49 -10.94
CA GLN A 137 -7.37 -15.40 -9.80
C GLN A 137 -6.67 -16.76 -10.00
N ASN A 138 -6.38 -17.15 -11.24
CA ASN A 138 -5.73 -18.40 -11.58
C ASN A 138 -4.20 -18.33 -11.49
N ALA A 139 -3.61 -17.13 -11.52
CA ALA A 139 -2.17 -16.95 -11.36
C ALA A 139 -1.69 -17.56 -10.04
N ARG A 140 -0.49 -18.14 -10.08
CA ARG A 140 0.20 -18.69 -8.90
C ARG A 140 1.59 -18.14 -8.81
N GLY A 141 2.14 -18.16 -7.58
CA GLY A 141 3.48 -17.65 -7.31
C GLY A 141 4.53 -18.26 -8.24
N SER A 142 5.36 -17.41 -8.82
CA SER A 142 6.39 -17.81 -9.81
C SER A 142 7.70 -17.08 -9.53
N VAL A 143 8.81 -17.70 -9.93
CA VAL A 143 10.15 -17.12 -9.79
C VAL A 143 10.89 -17.23 -11.12
N PHE A 144 11.52 -16.14 -11.53
CA PHE A 144 12.25 -16.04 -12.80
C PHE A 144 13.65 -15.50 -12.59
N GLY A 145 14.57 -15.83 -13.51
CA GLY A 145 15.93 -15.32 -13.50
C GLY A 145 16.89 -16.05 -12.56
N LEU A 146 16.51 -17.23 -12.04
CA LEU A 146 17.40 -18.04 -11.21
C LEU A 146 18.61 -18.55 -12.00
N THR A 147 19.78 -18.43 -11.40
CA THR A 147 21.03 -18.99 -11.90
C THR A 147 21.67 -19.85 -10.82
N ARG A 148 22.74 -20.58 -11.16
CA ARG A 148 23.53 -21.35 -10.17
C ARG A 148 24.14 -20.45 -9.07
N GLY A 149 24.34 -19.16 -9.38
CA GLY A 149 24.89 -18.19 -8.44
C GLY A 149 23.83 -17.46 -7.59
N THR A 150 22.55 -17.72 -7.80
CA THR A 150 21.49 -17.09 -7.01
C THR A 150 21.55 -17.56 -5.56
N SER A 151 21.65 -16.62 -4.66
CA SER A 151 21.74 -16.86 -3.23
C SER A 151 20.38 -16.70 -2.51
N LYS A 152 20.34 -17.05 -1.24
CA LYS A 152 19.19 -16.82 -0.35
C LYS A 152 18.89 -15.31 -0.24
N GLU A 153 19.91 -14.50 -0.14
CA GLU A 153 19.85 -13.04 -0.03
C GLU A 153 19.19 -12.43 -1.27
N ASP A 154 19.54 -12.92 -2.44
CA ASP A 154 18.96 -12.49 -3.73
C ASP A 154 17.47 -12.81 -3.80
N PHE A 155 17.08 -13.98 -3.30
CA PHE A 155 15.68 -14.41 -3.27
C PHE A 155 14.86 -13.55 -2.32
N ILE A 156 15.38 -13.24 -1.12
CA ILE A 156 14.72 -12.36 -0.14
C ILE A 156 14.58 -10.95 -0.71
N LYS A 157 15.66 -10.42 -1.32
CA LYS A 157 15.65 -9.12 -1.99
C LYS A 157 14.58 -9.05 -3.08
N ALA A 158 14.55 -10.03 -3.98
CA ALA A 158 13.55 -10.09 -5.04
C ALA A 158 12.10 -10.16 -4.50
N THR A 159 11.90 -10.84 -3.37
CA THR A 159 10.60 -10.88 -2.71
C THR A 159 10.18 -9.50 -2.16
N LEU A 160 11.09 -8.75 -1.53
CA LEU A 160 10.82 -7.38 -1.11
C LEU A 160 10.55 -6.45 -2.30
N GLN A 161 11.38 -6.56 -3.35
CA GLN A 161 11.21 -5.76 -4.57
C GLN A 161 9.88 -6.04 -5.27
N SER A 162 9.35 -7.26 -5.18
CA SER A 162 8.06 -7.62 -5.78
C SER A 162 6.90 -6.81 -5.20
N ILE A 163 6.98 -6.44 -3.94
CA ILE A 163 5.97 -5.60 -3.30
C ILE A 163 5.97 -4.20 -3.94
N ALA A 164 7.16 -3.63 -4.11
CA ALA A 164 7.32 -2.31 -4.72
C ALA A 164 6.92 -2.27 -6.20
N TYR A 165 7.20 -3.32 -6.95
CA TYR A 165 6.76 -3.43 -8.34
C TYR A 165 5.23 -3.47 -8.47
N GLN A 166 4.55 -4.25 -7.63
CA GLN A 166 3.08 -4.28 -7.62
C GLN A 166 2.48 -2.91 -7.27
N VAL A 167 3.09 -2.18 -6.33
CA VAL A 167 2.69 -0.80 -6.02
C VAL A 167 2.86 0.10 -7.25
N ARG A 168 3.98 -0.02 -8.00
CA ARG A 168 4.19 0.74 -9.22
C ARG A 168 3.12 0.44 -10.27
N ASP A 169 2.74 -0.81 -10.46
CA ASP A 169 1.66 -1.18 -11.39
C ASP A 169 0.36 -0.41 -11.08
N ILE A 170 0.02 -0.25 -9.81
CA ILE A 170 -1.19 0.48 -9.38
C ILE A 170 -1.01 1.99 -9.51
N ILE A 171 0.13 2.54 -9.05
CA ILE A 171 0.40 3.99 -9.10
C ILE A 171 0.41 4.49 -10.55
N ASP A 172 1.08 3.77 -11.46
CA ASP A 172 1.09 4.11 -12.90
C ASP A 172 -0.35 4.11 -13.46
N THR A 173 -1.16 3.13 -13.06
CA THR A 173 -2.57 3.03 -13.47
C THR A 173 -3.41 4.19 -12.90
N MET A 174 -3.22 4.55 -11.63
CA MET A 174 -3.91 5.68 -11.00
C MET A 174 -3.59 7.01 -11.69
N GLN A 175 -2.33 7.22 -12.03
CA GLN A 175 -1.92 8.44 -12.74
C GLN A 175 -2.56 8.57 -14.12
N VAL A 176 -2.72 7.44 -14.84
CA VAL A 176 -3.40 7.41 -16.14
C VAL A 176 -4.89 7.72 -15.96
N ASP A 177 -5.58 7.02 -15.05
CA ASP A 177 -7.03 7.18 -14.85
C ASP A 177 -7.38 8.58 -14.32
N ALA A 178 -6.63 9.10 -13.37
CA ALA A 178 -6.87 10.41 -12.79
C ALA A 178 -6.27 11.58 -13.59
N GLN A 179 -5.49 11.30 -14.63
CA GLN A 179 -4.75 12.31 -15.41
C GLN A 179 -3.97 13.29 -14.52
N THR A 180 -3.43 12.77 -13.41
CA THR A 180 -2.76 13.56 -12.39
C THR A 180 -1.45 12.90 -12.01
N ALA A 181 -0.35 13.66 -12.04
CA ALA A 181 0.96 13.19 -11.59
C ALA A 181 1.01 13.12 -10.06
N ILE A 182 1.42 11.97 -9.53
CA ILE A 182 1.64 11.76 -8.10
C ILE A 182 3.07 12.17 -7.78
N GLN A 183 3.26 13.05 -6.79
CA GLN A 183 4.57 13.54 -6.39
C GLN A 183 5.09 12.83 -5.13
N VAL A 184 4.20 12.44 -4.24
CA VAL A 184 4.53 11.81 -2.96
C VAL A 184 3.55 10.68 -2.69
N LEU A 185 4.07 9.51 -2.34
CA LEU A 185 3.28 8.41 -1.81
C LEU A 185 3.41 8.38 -0.29
N LYS A 186 2.32 8.61 0.41
CA LYS A 186 2.27 8.47 1.88
C LYS A 186 2.11 7.01 2.24
N VAL A 187 2.92 6.53 3.20
CA VAL A 187 2.93 5.09 3.54
C VAL A 187 2.81 4.85 5.04
N ASP A 188 2.15 3.75 5.38
CA ASP A 188 2.00 3.23 6.73
C ASP A 188 1.89 1.70 6.74
N GLY A 189 1.66 1.13 7.91
CA GLY A 189 1.56 -0.31 8.11
C GLY A 189 2.91 -1.00 8.38
N GLY A 190 2.86 -2.29 8.70
CA GLY A 190 4.01 -3.01 9.23
C GLY A 190 5.20 -3.11 8.27
N ALA A 191 4.97 -3.37 6.98
CA ALA A 191 6.07 -3.52 6.02
C ALA A 191 6.69 -2.17 5.62
N ALA A 192 6.03 -1.03 5.90
CA ALA A 192 6.61 0.29 5.73
C ALA A 192 7.80 0.56 6.67
N MET A 193 7.99 -0.25 7.73
CA MET A 193 9.16 -0.18 8.61
C MET A 193 10.44 -0.69 7.97
N ASN A 194 10.38 -1.41 6.87
CA ASN A 194 11.53 -1.91 6.14
C ASN A 194 12.13 -0.80 5.26
N ASN A 195 13.27 -0.25 5.65
CA ASN A 195 13.88 0.88 4.95
C ASN A 195 14.43 0.49 3.56
N PHE A 196 14.85 -0.77 3.37
CA PHE A 196 15.22 -1.24 2.03
C PHE A 196 14.02 -1.19 1.09
N LEU A 197 12.86 -1.69 1.55
CA LEU A 197 11.63 -1.67 0.75
C LEU A 197 11.21 -0.22 0.45
N MET A 198 11.25 0.69 1.42
CA MET A 198 10.86 2.08 1.22
C MET A 198 11.78 2.82 0.25
N GLN A 199 13.09 2.63 0.37
CA GLN A 199 14.04 3.22 -0.58
C GLN A 199 13.84 2.64 -1.99
N PHE A 200 13.70 1.32 -2.10
CA PHE A 200 13.43 0.71 -3.41
C PHE A 200 12.09 1.15 -3.99
N GLN A 201 11.08 1.38 -3.14
CA GLN A 201 9.79 1.93 -3.57
C GLN A 201 9.95 3.35 -4.15
N ALA A 202 10.72 4.23 -3.48
CA ALA A 202 11.03 5.56 -4.00
C ALA A 202 11.75 5.46 -5.34
N ASP A 203 12.77 4.63 -5.41
CA ASP A 203 13.59 4.42 -6.59
C ASP A 203 12.78 3.92 -7.79
N ILE A 204 11.92 2.90 -7.57
CA ILE A 204 11.18 2.28 -8.68
C ILE A 204 9.98 3.11 -9.14
N LEU A 205 9.41 3.94 -8.28
CA LEU A 205 8.38 4.91 -8.65
C LEU A 205 8.97 6.18 -9.25
N GLY A 206 10.14 6.61 -8.79
CA GLY A 206 10.74 7.88 -9.13
C GLY A 206 10.05 9.08 -8.45
N ILE A 207 9.40 8.85 -7.31
CA ILE A 207 8.73 9.86 -6.47
C ILE A 207 9.10 9.65 -5.00
N ASP A 208 8.87 10.67 -4.19
CA ASP A 208 9.13 10.62 -2.77
C ASP A 208 8.18 9.66 -2.04
N ILE A 209 8.70 8.92 -1.07
CA ILE A 209 7.93 8.09 -0.15
C ILE A 209 7.96 8.73 1.23
N ALA A 210 6.80 9.15 1.72
CA ALA A 210 6.65 9.76 3.03
C ALA A 210 6.05 8.75 4.03
N ARG A 211 6.88 8.19 4.92
CA ARG A 211 6.43 7.28 5.95
C ARG A 211 5.79 8.08 7.09
N ALA A 212 4.57 7.68 7.49
CA ALA A 212 3.89 8.30 8.62
C ALA A 212 4.68 8.08 9.91
N LYS A 213 4.77 9.10 10.77
CA LYS A 213 5.37 8.96 12.10
C LYS A 213 4.56 8.02 12.99
N ASN A 214 3.23 8.12 12.92
CA ASN A 214 2.31 7.17 13.53
C ASN A 214 1.81 6.20 12.46
N LEU A 215 2.12 4.93 12.59
CA LEU A 215 1.73 3.89 11.63
C LEU A 215 0.26 3.43 11.78
N GLU A 216 -0.41 3.81 12.88
CA GLU A 216 -1.81 3.48 13.15
C GLU A 216 -2.76 4.53 12.54
N THR A 217 -2.56 4.86 11.28
CA THR A 217 -3.29 5.92 10.57
C THR A 217 -4.78 5.62 10.43
N THR A 218 -5.17 4.35 10.38
CA THR A 218 -6.57 3.92 10.39
C THR A 218 -7.28 4.36 11.68
N ALA A 219 -6.70 4.08 12.83
CA ALA A 219 -7.26 4.50 14.12
C ALA A 219 -7.27 6.03 14.25
N LEU A 220 -6.20 6.68 13.77
CA LEU A 220 -6.09 8.14 13.76
C LEU A 220 -7.18 8.80 12.91
N GLY A 221 -7.45 8.26 11.73
CA GLY A 221 -8.50 8.77 10.84
C GLY A 221 -9.90 8.66 11.45
N ALA A 222 -10.21 7.54 12.09
CA ALA A 222 -11.46 7.39 12.81
C ALA A 222 -11.57 8.41 13.97
N ALA A 223 -10.46 8.65 14.69
CA ALA A 223 -10.39 9.65 15.74
C ALA A 223 -10.57 11.08 15.19
N PHE A 224 -9.96 11.40 14.05
CA PHE A 224 -10.13 12.71 13.41
C PHE A 224 -11.57 12.96 12.98
N LEU A 225 -12.23 11.98 12.34
CA LEU A 225 -13.64 12.08 11.97
C LEU A 225 -14.54 12.30 13.19
N ALA A 226 -14.31 11.57 14.28
CA ALA A 226 -15.05 11.72 15.51
C ALA A 226 -14.81 13.11 16.14
N GLY A 227 -13.56 13.55 16.21
CA GLY A 227 -13.18 14.85 16.78
C GLY A 227 -13.76 16.05 16.02
N LEU A 228 -13.76 16.00 14.68
CA LEU A 228 -14.43 17.01 13.85
C LEU A 228 -15.93 17.04 14.12
N SER A 229 -16.58 15.88 14.23
CA SER A 229 -18.02 15.79 14.46
C SER A 229 -18.45 16.39 15.79
N VAL A 230 -17.64 16.31 16.83
CA VAL A 230 -17.93 16.86 18.16
C VAL A 230 -17.30 18.24 18.40
N GLY A 231 -16.63 18.82 17.40
CA GLY A 231 -15.99 20.13 17.49
C GLY A 231 -14.70 20.16 18.33
N TYR A 232 -14.02 19.01 18.49
CA TYR A 232 -12.69 18.96 19.11
C TYR A 232 -11.64 19.62 18.21
N TRP A 233 -11.72 19.38 16.90
CA TRP A 233 -11.05 20.15 15.87
C TRP A 233 -12.09 20.92 15.05
N LYS A 234 -11.74 22.13 14.67
CA LYS A 234 -12.64 23.06 14.00
C LYS A 234 -12.92 22.63 12.54
N ASP A 235 -11.87 22.27 11.81
CA ASP A 235 -11.92 22.00 10.39
C ASP A 235 -10.73 21.14 9.92
N LEU A 236 -10.68 20.84 8.62
CA LEU A 236 -9.58 20.08 8.01
C LEU A 236 -8.25 20.83 8.02
N ASP A 237 -8.26 22.15 8.01
CA ASP A 237 -7.03 22.94 8.00
C ASP A 237 -6.33 22.86 9.37
N GLU A 238 -7.09 22.81 10.46
CA GLU A 238 -6.53 22.53 11.78
C GLU A 238 -5.90 21.13 11.85
N LEU A 239 -6.54 20.12 11.24
CA LEU A 239 -5.96 18.78 11.15
C LEU A 239 -4.67 18.74 10.33
N LYS A 240 -4.59 19.52 9.22
CA LYS A 240 -3.36 19.60 8.41
C LYS A 240 -2.15 20.07 9.23
N LEU A 241 -2.35 20.89 10.25
CA LEU A 241 -1.28 21.35 11.15
C LEU A 241 -0.73 20.23 12.03
N LEU A 242 -1.48 19.13 12.21
CA LEU A 242 -1.05 17.95 12.95
C LEU A 242 -0.21 16.99 12.10
N ASN A 243 0.03 17.32 10.83
CA ASN A 243 0.80 16.50 9.94
C ASN A 243 2.25 16.37 10.43
N GLU A 244 2.53 15.30 11.14
CA GLU A 244 3.89 14.92 11.50
C GLU A 244 4.44 13.98 10.43
N THR A 245 5.19 14.52 9.47
CA THR A 245 5.95 13.71 8.53
C THR A 245 7.00 12.95 9.33
N GLY A 246 7.04 11.63 9.13
CA GLY A 246 8.09 10.78 9.70
C GLY A 246 9.34 10.83 8.83
N GLU A 247 9.72 9.71 8.27
CA GLU A 247 10.91 9.63 7.40
C GLU A 247 10.53 9.79 5.93
N LEU A 248 11.35 10.53 5.18
CA LEU A 248 11.22 10.74 3.75
C LEU A 248 12.30 9.92 3.02
N PHE A 249 11.91 9.18 1.99
CA PHE A 249 12.80 8.46 1.10
C PHE A 249 12.71 9.10 -0.28
N GLU A 250 13.80 9.67 -0.74
CA GLU A 250 13.91 10.31 -2.04
C GLU A 250 14.45 9.31 -3.07
N PRO A 251 13.99 9.33 -4.33
CA PRO A 251 14.50 8.47 -5.37
C PRO A 251 15.97 8.76 -5.69
N SER A 252 16.78 7.72 -5.76
CA SER A 252 18.23 7.80 -6.03
C SER A 252 18.64 7.01 -7.27
N MET A 253 17.80 6.11 -7.77
CA MET A 253 18.06 5.28 -8.94
C MET A 253 17.93 6.08 -10.23
N ASN A 254 18.88 5.87 -11.16
CA ASN A 254 18.75 6.49 -12.47
C ASN A 254 17.60 5.90 -13.29
N GLU A 255 17.03 6.70 -14.18
CA GLU A 255 15.85 6.37 -14.98
C GLU A 255 16.04 5.10 -15.83
N SER A 256 17.20 4.95 -16.46
CA SER A 256 17.48 3.77 -17.31
C SER A 256 17.42 2.46 -16.50
N ARG A 257 17.98 2.46 -15.28
CA ARG A 257 17.95 1.29 -14.41
C ARG A 257 16.54 1.00 -13.89
N LYS A 258 15.82 2.03 -13.48
CA LYS A 258 14.42 1.95 -13.07
C LYS A 258 13.57 1.27 -14.14
N GLU A 259 13.64 1.73 -15.37
CA GLU A 259 12.86 1.18 -16.48
C GLU A 259 13.32 -0.23 -16.88
N GLN A 260 14.61 -0.52 -16.82
CA GLN A 260 15.12 -1.87 -17.05
C GLN A 260 14.53 -2.89 -16.07
N LEU A 261 14.55 -2.56 -14.77
CA LEU A 261 14.03 -3.41 -13.70
C LEU A 261 12.53 -3.61 -13.85
N TYR A 262 11.79 -2.54 -14.08
CA TYR A 262 10.34 -2.63 -14.24
C TYR A 262 9.92 -3.40 -15.50
N LYS A 263 10.66 -3.26 -16.59
CA LYS A 263 10.45 -4.08 -17.80
C LYS A 263 10.67 -5.57 -17.52
N GLY A 264 11.64 -5.93 -16.68
CA GLY A 264 11.84 -7.29 -16.20
C GLY A 264 10.66 -7.80 -15.40
N TRP A 265 10.14 -6.98 -14.47
CA TRP A 265 8.93 -7.28 -13.70
C TRP A 265 7.72 -7.54 -14.61
N LYS A 266 7.43 -6.65 -15.56
CA LYS A 266 6.31 -6.84 -16.50
C LYS A 266 6.41 -8.14 -17.31
N LYS A 267 7.64 -8.56 -17.69
CA LYS A 267 7.86 -9.86 -18.35
C LYS A 267 7.56 -11.03 -17.41
N ALA A 268 7.99 -10.95 -16.14
CA ALA A 268 7.75 -11.98 -15.14
C ALA A 268 6.24 -12.15 -14.86
N VAL A 269 5.51 -11.05 -14.69
CA VAL A 269 4.05 -11.07 -14.53
C VAL A 269 3.37 -11.68 -15.76
N LYS A 270 3.75 -11.26 -16.96
CA LYS A 270 3.19 -11.84 -18.20
C LYS A 270 3.43 -13.34 -18.30
N ALA A 271 4.62 -13.81 -17.98
CA ALA A 271 4.93 -15.25 -17.99
C ALA A 271 4.11 -16.01 -16.92
N THR A 272 3.91 -15.41 -15.74
CA THR A 272 3.03 -15.96 -14.69
C THR A 272 1.59 -16.09 -15.16
N GLN A 273 1.07 -15.09 -15.89
CA GLN A 273 -0.28 -15.11 -16.44
C GLN A 273 -0.43 -16.18 -17.53
N VAL A 274 0.55 -16.30 -18.44
CA VAL A 274 0.55 -17.34 -19.48
C VAL A 274 0.57 -18.74 -18.85
N PHE A 275 1.37 -18.96 -17.79
CA PHE A 275 1.39 -20.24 -17.07
C PHE A 275 0.04 -20.57 -16.41
N ALA A 276 -0.75 -19.55 -16.08
CA ALA A 276 -2.07 -19.71 -15.45
C ALA A 276 -3.21 -19.89 -16.47
N GLU A 277 -2.94 -19.75 -17.77
CA GLU A 277 -3.93 -20.04 -18.81
C GLU A 277 -4.29 -21.54 -18.75
N VAL A 278 -5.58 -21.82 -18.69
CA VAL A 278 -6.07 -23.20 -18.74
C VAL A 278 -6.19 -23.54 -20.21
N ASP A 279 -5.51 -24.63 -20.63
CA ASP A 279 -5.72 -25.20 -21.96
C ASP A 279 -7.19 -25.67 -22.06
N ASP A 280 -7.95 -25.10 -23.01
CA ASP A 280 -9.33 -25.48 -23.32
C ASP A 280 -9.41 -26.89 -23.95
#